data_d35eec0d904467e45f1850d272aca51f
#
_entry.id   d35eec0d904467e45f1850d272aca51f
#
_cell.length_a   1.000
_cell.length_b   1.000
_cell.length_c   1.000
_cell.angle_alpha   90.00
_cell.angle_beta   90.00
_cell.angle_gamma   90.00
#
_symmetry.space_group_name_H-M   'P 1'
#
loop_
_entity.id
_entity.type
_entity.pdbx_description
1 polymer ?
#
loop_
_entity_poly.entity_id
_entity_poly.type
_entity_poly.pdbx_seq_one_letter_code
_entity_poly.pdbx_strand_id
1 'polypeptide(L)'
;MIEEEPNLVNSGKSQRVVVNGYPFSIEIYRLETDKTWTLEVVDHEGTSHVWDEQFRSDKDARNTALQALEAEGAVAFMRADNIIPFRKP
;
A
#
# COMPACT_ATOMS: atom_id res chain seq x y z
N MET A 1 -10.87 -33.19 1.39
CA MET A 1 -9.71 -32.68 1.64
C MET A 1 -9.78 -31.25 1.86
N ILE A 2 -9.06 -30.81 2.66
CA ILE A 2 -9.08 -29.53 3.04
C ILE A 2 -7.91 -28.82 2.63
N GLU A 3 -8.08 -27.76 1.99
CA GLU A 3 -7.00 -26.98 1.68
C GLU A 3 -6.88 -25.99 2.68
N GLU A 4 -5.79 -25.87 3.25
CA GLU A 4 -5.56 -24.86 4.19
C GLU A 4 -5.01 -23.72 3.50
N GLU A 5 -5.75 -22.65 3.37
CA GLU A 5 -5.22 -21.46 2.75
C GLU A 5 -4.51 -20.66 3.79
N PRO A 6 -3.40 -20.03 3.44
CA PRO A 6 -2.68 -19.19 4.39
C PRO A 6 -3.57 -18.04 4.82
N ASN A 7 -3.46 -17.65 6.05
CA ASN A 7 -4.20 -16.51 6.57
C ASN A 7 -3.52 -15.22 6.17
N LEU A 8 -4.31 -14.17 6.04
CA LEU A 8 -3.78 -12.87 5.76
C LEU A 8 -3.38 -12.22 7.08
N VAL A 9 -2.19 -11.68 7.13
CA VAL A 9 -1.68 -11.00 8.31
C VAL A 9 -1.61 -9.52 8.02
N ASN A 10 -2.32 -8.72 8.80
CA ASN A 10 -2.27 -7.28 8.64
C ASN A 10 -1.27 -6.71 9.61
N SER A 11 -0.45 -5.79 9.15
CA SER A 11 0.55 -5.17 9.99
C SER A 11 -0.11 -4.17 10.94
N GLY A 12 0.40 -4.08 12.14
CA GLY A 12 -0.03 -3.06 13.06
C GLY A 12 0.41 -1.68 12.63
N LYS A 13 1.25 -1.58 11.59
CA LYS A 13 1.66 -0.29 11.05
C LYS A 13 0.75 0.21 9.96
N SER A 14 -0.27 -0.56 9.61
CA SER A 14 -1.32 -0.08 8.71
C SER A 14 -2.01 1.09 9.40
N GLN A 15 -2.31 2.14 8.66
CA GLN A 15 -2.89 3.32 9.30
C GLN A 15 -3.57 4.22 8.28
N ARG A 16 -4.37 5.14 8.77
CA ARG A 16 -5.00 6.13 7.94
C ARG A 16 -4.26 7.43 8.13
N VAL A 17 -4.09 8.18 7.04
CA VAL A 17 -3.43 9.46 7.09
C VAL A 17 -4.22 10.45 6.24
N VAL A 18 -4.02 11.73 6.49
CA VAL A 18 -4.66 12.78 5.71
C VAL A 18 -3.54 13.59 5.08
N VAL A 19 -3.57 13.70 3.76
CA VAL A 19 -2.56 14.47 3.05
C VAL A 19 -3.28 15.51 2.21
N ASN A 20 -2.94 16.76 2.38
CA ASN A 20 -3.58 17.87 1.66
C ASN A 20 -5.09 17.86 1.83
N GLY A 21 -5.57 17.41 2.99
CA GLY A 21 -7.00 17.35 3.25
C GLY A 21 -7.70 16.11 2.75
N TYR A 22 -6.99 15.20 2.09
CA TYR A 22 -7.58 13.97 1.56
C TYR A 22 -7.17 12.77 2.40
N PRO A 23 -8.12 11.92 2.80
CA PRO A 23 -7.78 10.74 3.60
C PRO A 23 -7.27 9.61 2.74
N PHE A 24 -6.29 8.89 3.26
CA PHE A 24 -5.75 7.71 2.61
C PHE A 24 -5.64 6.61 3.65
N SER A 25 -5.82 5.38 3.20
CA SER A 25 -5.66 4.23 4.08
C SER A 25 -4.44 3.48 3.63
N ILE A 26 -3.43 3.38 4.50
CA ILE A 26 -2.21 2.64 4.19
C ILE A 26 -2.41 1.23 4.73
N GLU A 27 -2.44 0.26 3.83
CA GLU A 27 -2.67 -1.12 4.19
C GLU A 27 -1.39 -1.91 3.93
N ILE A 28 -0.89 -2.58 4.94
CA ILE A 28 0.32 -3.35 4.82
C ILE A 28 0.00 -4.76 5.28
N TYR A 29 0.18 -5.73 4.40
CA TYR A 29 -0.25 -7.08 4.71
C TYR A 29 0.63 -8.11 4.01
N ARG A 30 0.51 -9.34 4.45
CA ARG A 30 1.19 -10.46 3.81
C ARG A 30 0.42 -11.72 4.14
N LEU A 31 0.68 -12.77 3.41
CA LEU A 31 0.15 -14.07 3.80
C LEU A 31 1.05 -14.60 4.91
N GLU A 32 0.50 -15.41 5.78
CA GLU A 32 1.30 -15.93 6.90
C GLU A 32 2.50 -16.73 6.43
N THR A 33 2.46 -17.23 5.20
CA THR A 33 3.56 -17.99 4.65
C THR A 33 4.58 -17.14 3.93
N ASP A 34 4.29 -15.85 3.72
CA ASP A 34 5.20 -14.97 3.02
C ASP A 34 6.16 -14.32 3.99
N LYS A 35 7.35 -14.00 3.51
CA LYS A 35 8.33 -13.31 4.34
C LYS A 35 8.38 -11.83 4.06
N THR A 36 7.69 -11.38 3.04
CA THR A 36 7.71 -9.99 2.66
C THR A 36 6.31 -9.43 2.71
N TRP A 37 6.23 -8.11 2.76
CA TRP A 37 4.97 -7.41 2.93
C TRP A 37 4.53 -6.73 1.65
N THR A 38 3.23 -6.68 1.44
CA THR A 38 2.63 -5.97 0.32
C THR A 38 2.14 -4.64 0.84
N LEU A 39 2.33 -3.59 0.05
CA LEU A 39 1.87 -2.25 0.40
C LEU A 39 0.77 -1.83 -0.56
N GLU A 40 -0.32 -1.38 0.02
CA GLU A 40 -1.45 -0.86 -0.74
C GLU A 40 -1.90 0.42 -0.08
N VAL A 41 -2.22 1.43 -0.88
CA VAL A 41 -2.77 2.67 -0.35
C VAL A 41 -4.11 2.88 -1.05
N VAL A 42 -5.16 3.05 -0.27
CA VAL A 42 -6.50 3.25 -0.81
C VAL A 42 -6.86 4.71 -0.64
N ASP A 43 -7.22 5.40 -1.71
CA ASP A 43 -7.53 6.81 -1.63
C ASP A 43 -8.98 7.03 -1.24
N HIS A 44 -9.39 8.31 -1.14
CA HIS A 44 -10.73 8.62 -0.66
C HIS A 44 -11.83 8.20 -1.63
N GLU A 45 -11.46 7.89 -2.85
CA GLU A 45 -12.44 7.42 -3.81
C GLU A 45 -12.52 5.90 -3.85
N GLY A 46 -11.75 5.24 -3.00
CA GLY A 46 -11.76 3.79 -2.95
C GLY A 46 -10.82 3.13 -3.95
N THR A 47 -10.00 3.91 -4.63
CA THR A 47 -9.07 3.33 -5.59
C THR A 47 -7.85 2.81 -4.86
N SER A 48 -7.45 1.59 -5.19
CA SER A 48 -6.29 0.97 -4.59
C SER A 48 -5.06 1.21 -5.44
N HIS A 49 -3.98 1.60 -4.77
CA HIS A 49 -2.70 1.79 -5.41
C HIS A 49 -1.76 0.78 -4.77
N VAL A 50 -1.41 -0.26 -5.49
CA VAL A 50 -0.62 -1.35 -4.95
C VAL A 50 0.77 -1.31 -5.53
N TRP A 51 1.78 -1.40 -4.65
CA TRP A 51 3.17 -1.41 -5.11
C TRP A 51 3.52 -2.79 -5.64
N ASP A 52 4.24 -2.84 -6.73
CA ASP A 52 4.72 -4.10 -7.26
C ASP A 52 5.83 -4.66 -6.39
N GLU A 53 6.52 -3.76 -5.73
CA GLU A 53 7.65 -4.14 -4.92
C GLU A 53 7.20 -4.74 -3.61
N GLN A 54 7.89 -5.74 -3.12
CA GLN A 54 7.62 -6.33 -1.81
C GLN A 54 8.62 -5.77 -0.83
N PHE A 55 8.20 -5.64 0.41
CA PHE A 55 9.03 -5.01 1.43
C PHE A 55 9.43 -6.03 2.49
N ARG A 56 10.68 -5.94 2.95
CA ARG A 56 11.15 -6.86 3.95
C ARG A 56 10.57 -6.58 5.32
N SER A 57 10.21 -5.34 5.57
CA SER A 57 9.61 -5.02 6.85
C SER A 57 8.40 -4.14 6.62
N ASP A 58 7.46 -4.20 7.55
CA ASP A 58 6.28 -3.37 7.47
C ASP A 58 6.64 -1.91 7.70
N LYS A 59 7.71 -1.66 8.44
CA LYS A 59 8.16 -0.29 8.67
C LYS A 59 8.64 0.32 7.36
N ASP A 60 9.37 -0.45 6.55
CA ASP A 60 9.83 0.05 5.26
C ASP A 60 8.66 0.32 4.35
N ALA A 61 7.64 -0.54 4.37
CA ALA A 61 6.46 -0.33 3.56
C ALA A 61 5.76 0.96 3.97
N ARG A 62 5.59 1.17 5.29
CA ARG A 62 4.94 2.38 5.78
C ARG A 62 5.72 3.62 5.36
N ASN A 63 7.04 3.58 5.53
CA ASN A 63 7.85 4.74 5.20
C ASN A 63 7.78 5.06 3.72
N THR A 64 7.75 4.04 2.87
CA THR A 64 7.64 4.23 1.44
C THR A 64 6.30 4.90 1.10
N ALA A 65 5.22 4.46 1.74
CA ALA A 65 3.91 5.04 1.48
C ALA A 65 3.88 6.51 1.88
N LEU A 66 4.41 6.81 3.06
CA LEU A 66 4.39 8.19 3.56
C LEU A 66 5.24 9.09 2.68
N GLN A 67 6.40 8.58 2.24
CA GLN A 67 7.24 9.37 1.37
C GLN A 67 6.59 9.65 0.04
N ALA A 68 5.92 8.66 -0.53
CA ALA A 68 5.26 8.84 -1.81
C ALA A 68 4.14 9.85 -1.70
N LEU A 69 3.34 9.76 -0.64
CA LEU A 69 2.22 10.68 -0.46
C LEU A 69 2.70 12.10 -0.23
N GLU A 70 3.78 12.25 0.54
CA GLU A 70 4.29 13.59 0.82
C GLU A 70 5.02 14.19 -0.36
N ALA A 71 5.77 13.38 -1.07
CA ALA A 71 6.56 13.89 -2.18
C ALA A 71 5.68 14.30 -3.35
N GLU A 72 4.63 13.54 -3.61
CA GLU A 72 3.78 13.83 -4.74
C GLU A 72 2.58 14.69 -4.41
N GLY A 73 2.16 14.65 -3.16
CA GLY A 73 0.92 15.30 -2.77
C GLY A 73 -0.27 14.43 -3.13
N ALA A 74 -1.39 14.70 -2.51
CA ALA A 74 -2.56 13.84 -2.63
C ALA A 74 -3.06 13.72 -4.05
N VAL A 75 -3.25 14.85 -4.72
CA VAL A 75 -3.85 14.82 -6.06
C VAL A 75 -2.95 14.12 -7.06
N ALA A 76 -1.66 14.44 -7.03
CA ALA A 76 -0.73 13.82 -7.96
C ALA A 76 -0.61 12.33 -7.70
N PHE A 77 -0.61 11.94 -6.43
CA PHE A 77 -0.52 10.53 -6.10
C PHE A 77 -1.72 9.77 -6.67
N MET A 78 -2.91 10.33 -6.50
CA MET A 78 -4.10 9.66 -6.98
C MET A 78 -4.12 9.56 -8.49
N ARG A 79 -3.57 10.56 -9.18
CA ARG A 79 -3.55 10.52 -10.62
C ARG A 79 -2.45 9.67 -11.19
N ALA A 80 -1.35 9.55 -10.46
CA ALA A 80 -0.22 8.79 -10.95
C ALA A 80 -0.58 7.35 -11.21
N ASP A 81 -1.55 6.84 -10.45
CA ASP A 81 -1.95 5.48 -10.63
C ASP A 81 -2.48 5.24 -12.03
N ASN A 82 -3.01 6.24 -12.65
CA ASN A 82 -3.56 6.07 -13.97
C ASN A 82 -2.49 5.97 -15.01
N ILE A 83 -1.29 6.36 -14.66
CA ILE A 83 -0.22 6.37 -15.61
C ILE A 83 0.65 5.20 -15.49
N ILE A 84 0.65 4.59 -14.39
CA ILE A 84 1.52 3.53 -14.15
C ILE A 84 1.24 2.42 -14.95
N PRO A 85 1.40 2.22 -15.62
CA PRO A 85 1.20 1.04 -16.26
C PRO A 85 2.44 0.29 -16.24
N PHE A 86 2.09 0.69 -15.63
CA PHE A 86 2.71 0.36 -15.31
C PHE A 86 3.63 0.18 -15.43
N ARG A 87 3.87 0.30 -15.40
CA ARG A 87 4.79 0.34 -15.39
C ARG A 87 5.69 0.12 -15.50
N LYS A 88 5.65 0.03 -15.68
CA LYS A 88 6.58 -0.09 -15.76
C LYS A 88 7.11 -0.41 -15.93
N PRO A 89 7.13 -0.48 -16.15
CA PRO A 89 7.76 -0.61 -16.29
C PRO A 89 8.15 -0.90 -16.47
#